data_10b0329a6cc147122612320cc1480d6a
#
_entry.id   10b0329a6cc147122612320cc1480d6a
#
_cell.length_a   1.000
_cell.length_b   1.000
_cell.length_c   1.000
_cell.angle_alpha   90.00
_cell.angle_beta   90.00
_cell.angle_gamma   90.00
#
_symmetry.space_group_name_H-M   'P 1'
#
loop_
_entity.id
_entity.type
_entity.pdbx_description
1 polymer ?
#
loop_
_entity_poly.entity_id
_entity_poly.type
_entity_poly.pdbx_seq_one_letter_code
_entity_poly.pdbx_strand_id
1 'polypeptide(L)'
;MKYFHTLLVLGISLSLCSQSYNVKGNLLWEISTPHGISYLFGTLHSNDKRLFEFPDSVYESFLSCKKLAVEVNVFDLFTDKDPIPNRSLLLLDKRGKLYTSNEEPTLTYYGNEDGMPQFMDAWFQEKAELLNKEIIALESIAQQTKAIEEIPYVEKENSISLARSDNQVLHELYLDGRIDLIDRLIKGGLSGNKEAYIKLIENRNIAIAANIARYSLDGPVFFAVGAGHLYGENGLLSLLREKGYKLRAIQLTKGDTPSASERKIKSIRSYEFSRELGNSWIKFSVSGRPRETQSATEAETILTYKELGQGNTYEIRYFERDTSLSLLEYSEILIASPPQSPYVFGVLDDGTEFTQGLSDAYPEGLKWTRILINETYVLVASCSGGNKFMNSDRPRRFFNNILLE
;
A
#
# COMPACT_ATOMS: atom_id res chain seq x y z
N MET A 1 12.13 32.64 -80.45
CA MET A 1 12.01 31.32 -79.69
C MET A 1 12.26 31.65 -78.24
N LYS A 2 11.18 31.62 -77.46
CA LYS A 2 11.17 31.92 -76.04
C LYS A 2 11.19 30.62 -75.25
N TYR A 3 12.22 30.39 -74.45
CA TYR A 3 12.26 29.28 -73.52
C TYR A 3 11.63 29.67 -72.18
N PHE A 4 10.50 29.09 -71.84
CA PHE A 4 9.88 29.20 -70.55
C PHE A 4 10.51 28.14 -69.61
N HIS A 5 11.17 28.59 -68.56
CA HIS A 5 11.63 27.73 -67.49
C HIS A 5 10.56 27.71 -66.41
N THR A 6 9.89 26.58 -66.30
CA THR A 6 8.94 26.31 -65.19
C THR A 6 9.71 25.85 -63.97
N LEU A 7 9.77 26.68 -62.97
CA LEU A 7 10.33 26.33 -61.65
C LEU A 7 9.24 25.54 -60.87
N LEU A 8 9.50 24.25 -60.65
CA LEU A 8 8.66 23.42 -59.82
C LEU A 8 9.07 23.59 -58.36
N VAL A 9 8.29 24.36 -57.59
CA VAL A 9 8.50 24.51 -56.13
C VAL A 9 7.80 23.35 -55.47
N LEU A 10 8.57 22.32 -55.03
CA LEU A 10 8.09 21.28 -54.13
C LEU A 10 7.87 21.88 -52.74
N GLY A 11 6.60 22.17 -52.43
CA GLY A 11 6.18 22.53 -51.09
C GLY A 11 6.16 21.29 -50.21
N ILE A 12 7.21 21.09 -49.40
CA ILE A 12 7.19 20.12 -48.31
C ILE A 12 6.31 20.70 -47.20
N SER A 13 5.05 20.30 -47.17
CA SER A 13 4.17 20.56 -46.03
C SER A 13 4.64 19.71 -44.88
N LEU A 14 5.46 20.26 -44.03
CA LEU A 14 5.67 19.74 -42.68
C LEU A 14 4.35 19.88 -41.92
N SER A 15 3.51 18.84 -41.99
CA SER A 15 2.41 18.69 -41.06
C SER A 15 3.04 18.48 -39.67
N LEU A 16 3.25 19.57 -38.95
CA LEU A 16 3.38 19.54 -37.49
C LEU A 16 2.06 19.01 -36.97
N CYS A 17 1.99 17.69 -36.84
CA CYS A 17 0.97 17.03 -36.07
C CYS A 17 1.20 17.46 -34.63
N SER A 18 0.68 18.64 -34.27
CA SER A 18 0.47 19.02 -32.87
C SER A 18 -0.54 18.02 -32.33
N GLN A 19 -0.04 16.90 -31.81
CA GLN A 19 -0.85 16.08 -30.93
C GLN A 19 -1.17 16.98 -29.74
N SER A 20 -2.33 17.58 -29.77
CA SER A 20 -2.94 18.17 -28.56
C SER A 20 -3.18 17.01 -27.62
N TYR A 21 -2.20 16.73 -26.78
CA TYR A 21 -2.36 15.79 -25.71
C TYR A 21 -3.52 16.30 -24.85
N ASN A 22 -4.61 15.55 -24.87
CA ASN A 22 -5.74 15.84 -24.00
C ASN A 22 -5.30 15.50 -22.56
N VAL A 23 -4.61 16.46 -21.92
CA VAL A 23 -4.05 16.35 -20.57
C VAL A 23 -5.17 16.14 -19.54
N LYS A 24 -6.41 16.43 -19.95
CA LYS A 24 -7.59 16.53 -19.10
C LYS A 24 -8.29 15.20 -18.89
N GLY A 25 -7.68 14.10 -18.77
CA GLY A 25 -8.43 12.86 -18.64
C GLY A 25 -7.56 11.64 -18.48
N ASN A 26 -6.33 11.82 -17.98
CA ASN A 26 -5.40 10.72 -17.91
C ASN A 26 -4.73 10.62 -16.54
N LEU A 27 -4.92 9.48 -15.89
CA LEU A 27 -4.28 9.14 -14.63
C LEU A 27 -2.94 8.42 -14.83
N LEU A 28 -2.70 7.81 -16.00
CA LEU A 28 -1.49 7.04 -16.28
C LEU A 28 -0.64 7.71 -17.37
N TRP A 29 0.63 7.91 -17.07
CA TRP A 29 1.60 8.58 -17.93
C TRP A 29 2.88 7.78 -18.07
N GLU A 30 3.38 7.69 -19.28
CA GLU A 30 4.71 7.17 -19.59
C GLU A 30 5.73 8.30 -19.46
N ILE A 31 6.84 8.01 -18.83
CA ILE A 31 8.01 8.87 -18.70
C ILE A 31 9.16 8.23 -19.47
N SER A 32 9.54 8.82 -20.58
CA SER A 32 10.72 8.35 -21.33
C SER A 32 11.99 8.80 -20.64
N THR A 33 12.85 7.84 -20.29
CA THR A 33 14.15 8.08 -19.66
C THR A 33 15.28 7.45 -20.48
N PRO A 34 16.54 7.85 -20.29
CA PRO A 34 17.67 7.20 -20.96
C PRO A 34 17.81 5.70 -20.65
N HIS A 35 17.26 5.27 -19.53
CA HIS A 35 17.39 3.90 -18.99
C HIS A 35 16.14 3.04 -19.18
N GLY A 36 15.15 3.53 -19.93
CA GLY A 36 13.91 2.83 -20.23
C GLY A 36 12.67 3.68 -19.97
N ILE A 37 11.53 3.02 -19.94
CA ILE A 37 10.23 3.66 -19.74
C ILE A 37 9.81 3.47 -18.30
N SER A 38 9.60 4.56 -17.59
CA SER A 38 8.94 4.61 -16.29
C SER A 38 7.48 5.05 -16.46
N TYR A 39 6.68 4.84 -15.43
CA TYR A 39 5.26 5.21 -15.45
C TYR A 39 4.91 6.04 -14.22
N LEU A 40 4.04 7.04 -14.40
CA LEU A 40 3.46 7.84 -13.33
C LEU A 40 1.96 7.63 -13.34
N PHE A 41 1.44 7.12 -12.24
CA PHE A 41 0.02 6.83 -12.05
C PHE A 41 -0.53 7.66 -10.90
N GLY A 42 -1.64 8.36 -11.16
CA GLY A 42 -2.37 9.12 -10.15
C GLY A 42 -3.22 8.20 -9.30
N THR A 43 -2.98 8.17 -7.98
CA THR A 43 -3.74 7.37 -7.01
C THR A 43 -4.79 8.21 -6.29
N LEU A 44 -5.69 7.54 -5.56
CA LEU A 44 -6.63 8.18 -4.65
C LEU A 44 -6.63 7.44 -3.31
N HIS A 45 -6.50 8.18 -2.22
CA HIS A 45 -6.54 7.64 -0.86
C HIS A 45 -8.00 7.35 -0.44
N SER A 46 -8.55 6.27 -0.97
CA SER A 46 -9.90 5.81 -0.68
C SER A 46 -10.00 4.30 -0.80
N ASN A 47 -10.91 3.71 -0.04
CA ASN A 47 -11.25 2.30 -0.08
C ASN A 47 -12.51 1.99 -0.90
N ASP A 48 -12.93 2.86 -1.81
CA ASP A 48 -14.00 2.58 -2.76
C ASP A 48 -13.60 1.40 -3.66
N LYS A 49 -14.39 0.33 -3.66
CA LYS A 49 -14.09 -0.89 -4.42
C LYS A 49 -13.85 -0.66 -5.90
N ARG A 50 -14.53 0.30 -6.50
CA ARG A 50 -14.41 0.65 -7.92
C ARG A 50 -12.99 1.08 -8.28
N LEU A 51 -12.25 1.66 -7.31
CA LEU A 51 -10.89 2.13 -7.50
C LEU A 51 -9.87 0.99 -7.61
N PHE A 52 -10.20 -0.22 -7.12
CA PHE A 52 -9.33 -1.39 -7.16
C PHE A 52 -9.58 -2.29 -8.38
N GLU A 53 -10.49 -1.89 -9.24
CA GLU A 53 -10.69 -2.48 -10.57
C GLU A 53 -9.87 -1.73 -11.62
N PHE A 54 -8.55 -1.81 -11.49
CA PHE A 54 -7.65 -1.08 -12.39
C PHE A 54 -7.84 -1.47 -13.86
N PRO A 55 -7.67 -0.52 -14.79
CA PRO A 55 -7.52 -0.81 -16.21
C PRO A 55 -6.31 -1.71 -16.51
N ASP A 56 -6.39 -2.48 -17.60
CA ASP A 56 -5.33 -3.39 -18.02
C ASP A 56 -3.99 -2.70 -18.20
N SER A 57 -3.98 -1.49 -18.76
CA SER A 57 -2.79 -0.66 -18.94
C SER A 57 -2.07 -0.32 -17.64
N VAL A 58 -2.81 -0.23 -16.50
CA VAL A 58 -2.21 -0.01 -15.18
C VAL A 58 -1.51 -1.28 -14.69
N TYR A 59 -2.17 -2.44 -14.80
CA TYR A 59 -1.55 -3.72 -14.43
C TYR A 59 -0.28 -4.01 -15.25
N GLU A 60 -0.34 -3.77 -16.56
CA GLU A 60 0.78 -3.97 -17.47
C GLU A 60 1.97 -3.07 -17.13
N SER A 61 1.71 -1.78 -16.94
CA SER A 61 2.72 -0.80 -16.56
C SER A 61 3.35 -1.13 -15.21
N PHE A 62 2.54 -1.52 -14.22
CA PHE A 62 3.04 -1.93 -12.91
C PHE A 62 3.92 -3.18 -13.00
N LEU A 63 3.51 -4.21 -13.74
CA LEU A 63 4.30 -5.44 -13.91
C LEU A 63 5.60 -5.22 -14.67
N SER A 64 5.64 -4.31 -15.64
CA SER A 64 6.83 -4.04 -16.45
C SER A 64 7.98 -3.42 -15.67
N CYS A 65 7.70 -2.75 -14.53
CA CYS A 65 8.70 -2.12 -13.69
C CYS A 65 9.17 -3.07 -12.58
N LYS A 66 10.47 -3.05 -12.27
CA LYS A 66 11.04 -3.79 -11.14
C LYS A 66 10.89 -3.05 -9.80
N LYS A 67 10.66 -1.74 -9.86
CA LYS A 67 10.58 -0.84 -8.70
C LYS A 67 9.19 -0.20 -8.66
N LEU A 68 8.68 -0.03 -7.44
CA LEU A 68 7.54 0.80 -7.12
C LEU A 68 8.02 2.01 -6.32
N ALA A 69 7.65 3.21 -6.72
CA ALA A 69 7.84 4.40 -5.91
C ALA A 69 6.47 4.96 -5.51
N VAL A 70 6.28 5.23 -4.22
CA VAL A 70 5.05 5.77 -3.63
C VAL A 70 5.38 7.05 -2.87
N GLU A 71 4.38 7.87 -2.56
CA GLU A 71 4.63 9.05 -1.73
C GLU A 71 5.31 8.66 -0.44
N VAL A 72 4.74 7.73 0.30
CA VAL A 72 5.25 7.24 1.59
C VAL A 72 5.22 5.73 1.63
N ASN A 73 6.29 5.11 2.11
CA ASN A 73 6.27 3.68 2.40
C ASN A 73 5.51 3.45 3.72
N VAL A 74 4.26 2.98 3.61
CA VAL A 74 3.40 2.78 4.78
C VAL A 74 3.87 1.64 5.69
N PHE A 75 4.70 0.73 5.21
CA PHE A 75 5.30 -0.31 6.05
C PHE A 75 6.31 0.24 7.04
N ASP A 76 6.93 1.39 6.74
CA ASP A 76 7.86 2.05 7.66
C ASP A 76 7.17 2.53 8.94
N LEU A 77 5.82 2.69 8.90
CA LEU A 77 5.01 2.99 10.09
C LEU A 77 5.02 1.87 11.14
N PHE A 78 5.31 0.65 10.73
CA PHE A 78 5.30 -0.54 11.58
C PHE A 78 6.70 -1.01 11.97
N THR A 79 7.73 -0.32 11.47
CA THR A 79 9.11 -0.56 11.90
C THR A 79 9.51 0.53 12.89
N ASP A 80 10.10 0.15 14.02
CA ASP A 80 10.54 1.10 15.08
C ASP A 80 11.66 2.07 14.65
N LYS A 81 11.98 2.13 13.35
CA LYS A 81 13.09 2.95 12.84
C LYS A 81 12.84 4.45 12.92
N ASP A 82 11.57 4.87 12.89
CA ASP A 82 11.17 6.26 13.09
C ASP A 82 9.92 6.30 13.99
N PRO A 83 10.06 6.63 15.30
CA PRO A 83 8.90 6.78 16.17
C PRO A 83 8.07 7.95 15.68
N ILE A 84 6.96 7.65 15.00
CA ILE A 84 6.00 8.67 14.57
C ILE A 84 5.20 9.09 15.78
N PRO A 85 5.24 10.37 16.18
CA PRO A 85 4.50 10.86 17.32
C PRO A 85 2.98 10.68 17.18
N ASN A 86 2.49 10.42 15.95
CA ASN A 86 1.06 10.32 15.65
C ASN A 86 0.79 9.19 14.64
N ARG A 87 0.75 7.94 15.12
CA ARG A 87 0.31 6.77 14.32
C ARG A 87 -1.13 6.89 13.78
N SER A 88 -1.83 7.97 14.17
CA SER A 88 -3.25 8.18 13.92
C SER A 88 -3.61 8.66 12.51
N LEU A 89 -2.68 9.22 11.74
CA LEU A 89 -2.99 9.84 10.44
C LEU A 89 -3.37 8.84 9.34
N LEU A 90 -2.92 7.59 9.44
CA LEU A 90 -3.20 6.54 8.44
C LEU A 90 -4.31 5.56 8.85
N LEU A 91 -4.74 5.60 10.09
CA LEU A 91 -5.75 4.70 10.66
C LEU A 91 -7.00 5.45 11.11
N LEU A 92 -7.23 6.64 10.59
CA LEU A 92 -8.42 7.42 10.92
C LEU A 92 -9.61 6.92 10.11
N ASP A 93 -10.71 6.63 10.80
CA ASP A 93 -11.99 6.41 10.16
C ASP A 93 -12.49 7.71 9.51
N LYS A 94 -13.62 7.65 8.79
CA LYS A 94 -14.24 8.82 8.16
C LYS A 94 -14.61 9.95 9.13
N ARG A 95 -14.51 9.73 10.44
CA ARG A 95 -14.79 10.68 11.51
C ARG A 95 -13.53 11.22 12.17
N GLY A 96 -12.35 10.85 11.67
CA GLY A 96 -11.07 11.19 12.27
C GLY A 96 -10.78 10.46 13.59
N LYS A 97 -11.47 9.34 13.86
CA LYS A 97 -11.14 8.47 14.99
C LYS A 97 -10.15 7.39 14.52
N LEU A 98 -9.25 7.01 15.41
CA LEU A 98 -8.42 5.82 15.25
C LEU A 98 -9.31 4.61 14.95
N TYR A 99 -8.96 3.86 13.93
CA TYR A 99 -9.55 2.57 13.65
C TYR A 99 -9.14 1.62 14.79
N THR A 100 -9.98 1.55 15.82
CA THR A 100 -9.79 0.53 16.86
C THR A 100 -10.47 -0.73 16.38
N SER A 101 -9.76 -1.85 16.47
CA SER A 101 -10.21 -3.18 16.06
C SER A 101 -11.53 -3.65 16.70
N ASN A 102 -12.03 -2.93 17.69
CA ASN A 102 -13.20 -3.27 18.49
C ASN A 102 -14.50 -2.58 18.06
N GLU A 103 -14.45 -1.58 17.16
CA GLU A 103 -15.69 -1.03 16.60
C GLU A 103 -16.05 -1.86 15.37
N GLU A 104 -17.26 -2.45 15.36
CA GLU A 104 -17.80 -3.01 14.11
C GLU A 104 -17.67 -1.95 13.02
N PRO A 105 -16.99 -2.26 11.90
CA PRO A 105 -16.90 -1.32 10.82
C PRO A 105 -18.32 -0.99 10.40
N THR A 106 -18.77 0.24 10.64
CA THR A 106 -20.05 0.70 10.10
C THR A 106 -20.04 0.31 8.64
N LEU A 107 -21.05 -0.47 8.22
CA LEU A 107 -21.29 -0.86 6.84
C LEU A 107 -21.21 0.41 5.98
N THR A 108 -20.01 0.72 5.53
CA THR A 108 -19.80 1.81 4.61
C THR A 108 -20.03 1.24 3.23
N TYR A 109 -20.59 2.01 2.36
CA TYR A 109 -20.79 1.71 0.94
C TYR A 109 -19.49 1.20 0.26
N TYR A 110 -18.37 1.32 0.92
CA TYR A 110 -17.02 1.16 0.43
C TYR A 110 -16.22 0.22 1.31
N GLY A 111 -15.83 -0.91 0.75
CA GLY A 111 -14.62 -1.64 1.02
C GLY A 111 -14.24 -2.02 2.46
N ASN A 112 -15.18 -2.35 3.34
CA ASN A 112 -14.85 -2.95 4.64
C ASN A 112 -14.85 -4.49 4.58
N GLU A 113 -14.61 -5.07 3.41
CA GLU A 113 -14.46 -6.52 3.27
C GLU A 113 -13.09 -6.95 3.82
N ASP A 114 -13.05 -8.15 4.39
CA ASP A 114 -11.80 -8.73 4.87
C ASP A 114 -10.73 -8.74 3.78
N GLY A 115 -9.56 -8.21 4.12
CA GLY A 115 -8.42 -8.17 3.22
C GLY A 115 -8.45 -7.06 2.15
N MET A 116 -9.44 -6.16 2.19
CA MET A 116 -9.39 -4.97 1.33
C MET A 116 -8.37 -3.96 1.86
N PRO A 117 -7.45 -3.47 1.03
CA PRO A 117 -6.55 -2.40 1.41
C PRO A 117 -7.33 -1.11 1.67
N GLN A 118 -6.81 -0.28 2.56
CA GLN A 118 -7.45 0.98 2.94
C GLN A 118 -7.47 2.02 1.81
N PHE A 119 -6.48 1.97 0.91
CA PHE A 119 -6.29 2.90 -0.19
C PHE A 119 -5.38 2.31 -1.26
N MET A 120 -5.36 2.93 -2.44
CA MET A 120 -4.68 2.38 -3.62
C MET A 120 -3.17 2.21 -3.42
N ASP A 121 -2.51 3.17 -2.77
CA ASP A 121 -1.05 3.11 -2.53
C ASP A 121 -0.68 1.90 -1.65
N ALA A 122 -1.49 1.57 -0.65
CA ALA A 122 -1.32 0.37 0.17
C ALA A 122 -1.44 -0.89 -0.68
N TRP A 123 -2.42 -0.94 -1.58
CA TRP A 123 -2.58 -2.08 -2.51
C TRP A 123 -1.35 -2.27 -3.40
N PHE A 124 -0.82 -1.18 -3.99
CA PHE A 124 0.39 -1.27 -4.81
C PHE A 124 1.59 -1.74 -3.99
N GLN A 125 1.74 -1.27 -2.76
CA GLN A 125 2.84 -1.68 -1.88
C GLN A 125 2.74 -3.15 -1.49
N GLU A 126 1.57 -3.64 -1.09
CA GLU A 126 1.35 -5.06 -0.81
C GLU A 126 1.67 -5.94 -2.03
N LYS A 127 1.19 -5.55 -3.22
CA LYS A 127 1.47 -6.30 -4.45
C LYS A 127 2.93 -6.21 -4.87
N ALA A 128 3.60 -5.09 -4.62
CA ALA A 128 5.03 -4.95 -4.87
C ALA A 128 5.85 -5.91 -4.00
N GLU A 129 5.52 -6.03 -2.72
CA GLU A 129 6.18 -6.98 -1.82
C GLU A 129 6.00 -8.42 -2.26
N LEU A 130 4.76 -8.82 -2.61
CA LEU A 130 4.45 -10.15 -3.08
C LEU A 130 5.15 -10.48 -4.41
N LEU A 131 5.46 -9.46 -5.22
CA LEU A 131 6.19 -9.57 -6.48
C LEU A 131 7.71 -9.36 -6.32
N ASN A 132 8.21 -9.23 -5.09
CA ASN A 132 9.63 -8.93 -4.80
C ASN A 132 10.15 -7.67 -5.53
N LYS A 133 9.30 -6.64 -5.68
CA LYS A 133 9.72 -5.35 -6.21
C LYS A 133 10.36 -4.51 -5.11
N GLU A 134 11.35 -3.71 -5.48
CA GLU A 134 11.89 -2.66 -4.61
C GLU A 134 10.83 -1.59 -4.38
N ILE A 135 10.58 -1.22 -3.11
CA ILE A 135 9.66 -0.13 -2.74
C ILE A 135 10.48 1.09 -2.33
N ILE A 136 10.19 2.22 -2.95
CA ILE A 136 10.87 3.50 -2.77
C ILE A 136 9.85 4.50 -2.22
N ALA A 137 10.20 5.20 -1.13
CA ALA A 137 9.46 6.35 -0.65
C ALA A 137 9.98 7.63 -1.35
N LEU A 138 9.08 8.41 -1.94
CA LEU A 138 9.39 9.71 -2.55
C LEU A 138 9.49 10.82 -1.51
N GLU A 139 8.81 10.63 -0.37
CA GLU A 139 8.85 11.51 0.80
C GLU A 139 8.95 10.65 2.06
N SER A 140 9.51 11.21 3.12
CA SER A 140 9.42 10.59 4.44
C SER A 140 8.08 10.93 5.10
N ILE A 141 7.62 10.05 5.99
CA ILE A 141 6.41 10.29 6.79
C ILE A 141 6.55 11.59 7.59
N ALA A 142 7.74 11.85 8.14
CA ALA A 142 8.01 13.08 8.87
C ALA A 142 7.84 14.35 8.01
N GLN A 143 8.24 14.31 6.73
CA GLN A 143 8.03 15.42 5.79
C GLN A 143 6.53 15.65 5.54
N GLN A 144 5.77 14.59 5.32
CA GLN A 144 4.33 14.67 5.08
C GLN A 144 3.58 15.18 6.32
N THR A 145 3.91 14.65 7.51
CA THR A 145 3.33 15.09 8.79
C THR A 145 3.62 16.58 9.03
N LYS A 146 4.87 17.00 8.84
CA LYS A 146 5.27 18.39 8.99
C LYS A 146 4.48 19.33 8.05
N ALA A 147 4.29 18.95 6.79
CA ALA A 147 3.52 19.74 5.85
C ALA A 147 2.06 19.96 6.31
N ILE A 148 1.47 18.96 6.97
CA ILE A 148 0.12 19.03 7.53
C ILE A 148 0.08 19.87 8.82
N GLU A 149 1.04 19.69 9.72
CA GLU A 149 1.12 20.41 11.00
C GLU A 149 1.37 21.91 10.82
N GLU A 150 2.09 22.28 9.78
CA GLU A 150 2.39 23.68 9.46
C GLU A 150 1.21 24.45 8.83
N ILE A 151 0.06 23.80 8.62
CA ILE A 151 -1.12 24.47 8.10
C ILE A 151 -1.77 25.27 9.23
N PRO A 152 -1.98 26.60 9.06
CA PRO A 152 -2.71 27.37 10.03
C PRO A 152 -4.10 26.80 10.26
N TYR A 153 -4.49 26.65 11.53
CA TYR A 153 -5.83 26.18 11.90
C TYR A 153 -6.89 27.16 11.38
N VAL A 154 -7.65 26.75 10.38
CA VAL A 154 -8.83 27.48 9.93
C VAL A 154 -10.03 26.91 10.67
N GLU A 155 -10.76 27.76 11.44
CA GLU A 155 -11.92 27.33 12.18
C GLU A 155 -12.91 26.54 11.32
N LYS A 156 -13.19 25.32 11.76
CA LYS A 156 -13.84 24.24 11.01
C LYS A 156 -15.38 24.30 10.96
N GLU A 157 -16.03 25.38 11.34
CA GLU A 157 -17.50 25.36 11.49
C GLU A 157 -18.28 25.08 10.19
N ASN A 158 -17.69 25.31 9.01
CA ASN A 158 -18.36 25.07 7.74
C ASN A 158 -17.77 23.93 6.88
N SER A 159 -16.69 23.28 7.31
CA SER A 159 -15.95 22.34 6.46
C SER A 159 -16.47 20.89 6.47
N ILE A 160 -17.22 20.50 7.51
CA ILE A 160 -17.62 19.08 7.70
C ILE A 160 -18.78 18.67 6.77
N SER A 161 -19.65 19.60 6.40
CA SER A 161 -20.76 19.31 5.47
C SER A 161 -20.30 19.23 4.01
N LEU A 162 -19.34 20.04 3.62
CA LEU A 162 -18.70 20.02 2.30
C LEU A 162 -17.91 18.71 2.09
N ALA A 163 -17.20 18.22 3.10
CA ALA A 163 -16.34 17.03 2.99
C ALA A 163 -17.07 15.74 2.59
N ARG A 164 -18.38 15.60 2.81
CA ARG A 164 -19.14 14.39 2.44
C ARG A 164 -19.63 14.39 0.99
N SER A 165 -20.11 15.51 0.49
CA SER A 165 -20.51 15.67 -0.91
C SER A 165 -19.27 15.72 -1.82
N ASP A 166 -18.20 16.35 -1.34
CA ASP A 166 -16.94 16.49 -2.08
C ASP A 166 -16.22 15.16 -2.28
N ASN A 167 -16.30 14.23 -1.32
CA ASN A 167 -15.72 12.90 -1.48
C ASN A 167 -16.38 12.09 -2.61
N GLN A 168 -17.69 12.15 -2.74
CA GLN A 168 -18.37 11.45 -3.84
C GLN A 168 -18.02 12.09 -5.19
N VAL A 169 -18.02 13.41 -5.26
CA VAL A 169 -17.61 14.16 -6.46
C VAL A 169 -16.16 13.81 -6.81
N LEU A 170 -15.27 13.80 -5.83
CA LEU A 170 -13.87 13.43 -6.05
C LEU A 170 -13.71 12.02 -6.63
N HIS A 171 -14.47 11.03 -6.13
CA HIS A 171 -14.44 9.67 -6.67
C HIS A 171 -14.90 9.62 -8.14
N GLU A 172 -16.00 10.30 -8.47
CA GLU A 172 -16.49 10.35 -9.86
C GLU A 172 -15.48 11.05 -10.80
N LEU A 173 -14.92 12.18 -10.36
CA LEU A 173 -13.88 12.88 -11.13
C LEU A 173 -12.65 12.02 -11.34
N TYR A 174 -12.28 11.24 -10.33
CA TYR A 174 -11.16 10.30 -10.44
C TYR A 174 -11.44 9.17 -11.42
N LEU A 175 -12.62 8.53 -11.33
CA LEU A 175 -13.03 7.47 -12.25
C LEU A 175 -13.12 7.96 -13.71
N ASP A 176 -13.50 9.24 -13.90
CA ASP A 176 -13.50 9.91 -15.21
C ASP A 176 -12.09 10.39 -15.63
N GLY A 177 -11.07 10.19 -14.79
CA GLY A 177 -9.69 10.61 -15.06
C GLY A 177 -9.49 12.13 -15.08
N ARG A 178 -10.41 12.93 -14.56
CA ARG A 178 -10.44 14.39 -14.64
C ARG A 178 -9.49 15.07 -13.65
N ILE A 179 -8.17 14.85 -13.84
CA ILE A 179 -7.13 15.45 -12.99
C ILE A 179 -7.19 16.98 -12.95
N ASP A 180 -7.68 17.62 -14.01
CA ASP A 180 -7.89 19.07 -14.07
C ASP A 180 -8.99 19.55 -13.11
N LEU A 181 -10.06 18.76 -12.94
CA LEU A 181 -11.14 19.08 -12.02
C LEU A 181 -10.80 18.66 -10.59
N ILE A 182 -10.00 17.61 -10.41
CA ILE A 182 -9.48 17.23 -9.09
C ILE A 182 -8.63 18.36 -8.52
N ASP A 183 -7.69 18.92 -9.31
CA ASP A 183 -6.89 20.09 -8.90
C ASP A 183 -7.77 21.29 -8.51
N ARG A 184 -8.82 21.59 -9.32
CA ARG A 184 -9.75 22.67 -9.01
C ARG A 184 -10.54 22.39 -7.72
N LEU A 185 -10.96 21.15 -7.49
CA LEU A 185 -11.69 20.75 -6.29
C LEU A 185 -10.80 20.93 -5.05
N ILE A 186 -9.53 20.50 -5.11
CA ILE A 186 -8.58 20.69 -4.02
C ILE A 186 -8.34 22.19 -3.75
N LYS A 187 -8.10 22.97 -4.79
CA LYS A 187 -7.95 24.44 -4.67
C LYS A 187 -9.20 25.08 -4.09
N GLY A 188 -10.37 24.63 -4.50
CA GLY A 188 -11.66 25.12 -3.97
C GLY A 188 -11.85 24.78 -2.50
N GLY A 189 -11.56 23.56 -2.08
CA GLY A 189 -11.60 23.11 -0.69
C GLY A 189 -10.62 23.84 0.22
N LEU A 190 -9.50 24.33 -0.35
CA LEU A 190 -8.49 25.13 0.33
C LEU A 190 -8.61 26.64 0.03
N SER A 191 -9.72 27.07 -0.58
CA SER A 191 -9.88 28.44 -1.14
C SER A 191 -9.68 29.58 -0.16
N GLY A 192 -9.85 29.35 1.14
CA GLY A 192 -9.51 30.30 2.19
C GLY A 192 -8.03 30.31 2.61
N ASN A 193 -7.26 29.35 2.14
CA ASN A 193 -5.88 29.14 2.60
C ASN A 193 -4.94 28.76 1.44
N LYS A 194 -4.55 29.78 0.66
CA LYS A 194 -3.58 29.60 -0.44
C LYS A 194 -2.25 29.02 0.06
N GLU A 195 -1.82 29.36 1.26
CA GLU A 195 -0.59 28.85 1.88
C GLU A 195 -0.69 27.34 2.13
N ALA A 196 -1.85 26.84 2.56
CA ALA A 196 -2.07 25.40 2.71
C ALA A 196 -1.93 24.66 1.37
N TYR A 197 -2.46 25.20 0.28
CA TYR A 197 -2.28 24.59 -1.04
C TYR A 197 -0.82 24.56 -1.47
N ILE A 198 -0.09 25.64 -1.26
CA ILE A 198 1.36 25.71 -1.57
C ILE A 198 2.12 24.65 -0.75
N LYS A 199 1.87 24.54 0.54
CA LYS A 199 2.56 23.59 1.43
C LYS A 199 2.19 22.13 1.12
N LEU A 200 0.90 21.85 0.96
CA LEU A 200 0.41 20.47 0.77
C LEU A 200 0.65 19.92 -0.62
N ILE A 201 0.68 20.78 -1.64
CA ILE A 201 0.74 20.37 -3.03
C ILE A 201 2.02 20.88 -3.70
N GLU A 202 2.20 22.20 -3.85
CA GLU A 202 3.24 22.74 -4.73
C GLU A 202 4.66 22.45 -4.21
N ASN A 203 4.94 22.72 -2.94
CA ASN A 203 6.27 22.47 -2.36
C ASN A 203 6.62 20.97 -2.37
N ARG A 204 5.63 20.13 -2.09
CA ARG A 204 5.82 18.68 -2.17
C ARG A 204 6.04 18.22 -3.60
N ASN A 205 5.34 18.76 -4.58
CA ASN A 205 5.55 18.47 -5.99
C ASN A 205 6.98 18.73 -6.46
N ILE A 206 7.60 19.80 -5.99
CA ILE A 206 9.00 20.11 -6.31
C ILE A 206 9.94 18.98 -5.82
N ALA A 207 9.77 18.55 -4.58
CA ALA A 207 10.55 17.47 -3.98
C ALA A 207 10.27 16.12 -4.66
N ILE A 208 8.99 15.78 -4.88
CA ILE A 208 8.56 14.55 -5.55
C ILE A 208 9.13 14.51 -6.98
N ALA A 209 9.03 15.61 -7.76
CA ALA A 209 9.56 15.67 -9.13
C ALA A 209 11.09 15.49 -9.16
N ALA A 210 11.81 16.01 -8.16
CA ALA A 210 13.25 15.80 -8.04
C ALA A 210 13.58 14.33 -7.75
N ASN A 211 12.80 13.67 -6.88
CA ASN A 211 12.97 12.27 -6.55
C ASN A 211 12.56 11.34 -7.72
N ILE A 212 11.49 11.65 -8.45
CA ILE A 212 11.13 10.96 -9.70
C ILE A 212 12.30 11.01 -10.68
N ALA A 213 12.87 12.19 -10.90
CA ALA A 213 14.01 12.36 -11.78
C ALA A 213 15.22 11.52 -11.33
N ARG A 214 15.54 11.55 -10.04
CA ARG A 214 16.64 10.79 -9.44
C ARG A 214 16.47 9.27 -9.62
N TYR A 215 15.33 8.73 -9.22
CA TYR A 215 15.10 7.29 -9.24
C TYR A 215 14.89 6.74 -10.66
N SER A 216 14.49 7.58 -11.60
CA SER A 216 14.40 7.20 -13.03
C SER A 216 15.75 6.96 -13.69
N LEU A 217 16.87 7.33 -13.05
CA LEU A 217 18.21 7.07 -13.55
C LEU A 217 18.64 5.60 -13.37
N ASP A 218 18.02 4.88 -12.44
CA ASP A 218 18.40 3.50 -12.11
C ASP A 218 17.48 2.45 -12.79
N GLY A 219 16.82 2.83 -13.88
CA GLY A 219 15.93 1.95 -14.67
C GLY A 219 14.45 2.25 -14.49
N PRO A 220 13.58 1.41 -15.08
CA PRO A 220 12.14 1.60 -15.06
C PRO A 220 11.53 1.54 -13.66
N VAL A 221 10.74 2.56 -13.31
CA VAL A 221 10.02 2.69 -12.03
C VAL A 221 8.53 2.95 -12.31
N PHE A 222 7.66 2.30 -11.54
CA PHE A 222 6.25 2.64 -11.47
C PHE A 222 6.05 3.61 -10.30
N PHE A 223 5.76 4.87 -10.60
CA PHE A 223 5.48 5.90 -9.61
C PHE A 223 3.96 5.96 -9.37
N ALA A 224 3.54 5.72 -8.14
CA ALA A 224 2.17 5.86 -7.68
C ALA A 224 2.09 7.06 -6.72
N VAL A 225 1.44 8.12 -7.16
CA VAL A 225 1.36 9.40 -6.43
C VAL A 225 -0.06 9.93 -6.52
N GLY A 226 -0.58 10.53 -5.47
CA GLY A 226 -1.94 11.06 -5.45
C GLY A 226 -2.27 11.93 -6.66
N ALA A 227 -3.43 11.69 -7.28
CA ALA A 227 -3.87 12.36 -8.51
C ALA A 227 -3.88 13.89 -8.41
N GLY A 228 -4.06 14.42 -7.19
CA GLY A 228 -4.00 15.85 -6.90
C GLY A 228 -2.63 16.50 -7.14
N HIS A 229 -1.57 15.70 -7.22
CA HIS A 229 -0.21 16.17 -7.52
C HIS A 229 0.10 16.28 -9.01
N LEU A 230 -0.73 15.69 -9.89
CA LEU A 230 -0.39 15.56 -11.32
C LEU A 230 -0.54 16.86 -12.12
N TYR A 231 -1.68 17.56 -11.96
CA TYR A 231 -2.09 18.67 -12.79
C TYR A 231 -1.69 20.03 -12.19
N GLY A 232 -1.62 21.05 -13.07
CA GLY A 232 -1.34 22.44 -12.70
C GLY A 232 0.03 22.93 -13.13
N GLU A 233 0.28 24.24 -12.95
CA GLU A 233 1.55 24.88 -13.29
C GLU A 233 2.71 24.25 -12.49
N ASN A 234 2.51 24.08 -11.19
CA ASN A 234 3.43 23.40 -10.29
C ASN A 234 3.03 21.91 -10.07
N GLY A 235 2.26 21.31 -10.99
CA GLY A 235 1.94 19.89 -11.01
C GLY A 235 3.12 19.06 -11.52
N LEU A 236 3.17 17.78 -11.13
CA LEU A 236 4.26 16.88 -11.50
C LEU A 236 4.46 16.77 -13.01
N LEU A 237 3.38 16.80 -13.80
CA LEU A 237 3.47 16.73 -15.27
C LEU A 237 4.19 17.96 -15.86
N SER A 238 3.96 19.14 -15.31
CA SER A 238 4.64 20.37 -15.74
C SER A 238 6.09 20.36 -15.29
N LEU A 239 6.35 20.09 -14.03
CA LEU A 239 7.70 20.06 -13.46
C LEU A 239 8.62 19.02 -14.12
N LEU A 240 8.09 17.86 -14.49
CA LEU A 240 8.87 16.85 -15.22
C LEU A 240 9.18 17.28 -16.66
N ARG A 241 8.23 17.95 -17.34
CA ARG A 241 8.51 18.53 -18.68
C ARG A 241 9.57 19.62 -18.62
N GLU A 242 9.54 20.48 -17.63
CA GLU A 242 10.56 21.50 -17.39
C GLU A 242 11.94 20.90 -17.16
N LYS A 243 11.99 19.71 -16.53
CA LYS A 243 13.24 18.93 -16.38
C LYS A 243 13.66 18.20 -17.66
N GLY A 244 12.92 18.34 -18.76
CA GLY A 244 13.24 17.76 -20.07
C GLY A 244 12.72 16.36 -20.31
N TYR A 245 11.89 15.80 -19.42
CA TYR A 245 11.28 14.48 -19.64
C TYR A 245 10.18 14.54 -20.70
N LYS A 246 10.17 13.54 -21.59
CA LYS A 246 9.05 13.33 -22.51
C LYS A 246 7.98 12.52 -21.81
N LEU A 247 6.78 13.09 -21.72
CA LEU A 247 5.62 12.49 -21.09
C LEU A 247 4.56 12.18 -22.14
N ARG A 248 4.06 10.95 -22.14
CA ARG A 248 2.97 10.48 -22.98
C ARG A 248 1.84 9.95 -22.13
N ALA A 249 0.64 10.49 -22.31
CA ALA A 249 -0.55 9.96 -21.67
C ALA A 249 -0.87 8.55 -22.22
N ILE A 250 -1.18 7.61 -21.32
CA ILE A 250 -1.62 6.28 -21.69
C ILE A 250 -3.12 6.22 -21.50
N GLN A 251 -3.83 5.81 -22.55
CA GLN A 251 -5.26 5.59 -22.46
C GLN A 251 -5.54 4.42 -21.52
N LEU A 252 -6.42 4.65 -20.56
CA LEU A 252 -6.89 3.62 -19.66
C LEU A 252 -7.86 2.71 -20.42
N THR A 253 -7.48 1.46 -20.60
CA THR A 253 -8.27 0.45 -21.31
C THR A 253 -8.57 -0.71 -20.38
N LYS A 254 -9.80 -1.20 -20.42
CA LYS A 254 -10.22 -2.41 -19.72
C LYS A 254 -10.94 -3.32 -20.74
N GLY A 255 -10.47 -4.54 -20.87
CA GLY A 255 -11.13 -5.54 -21.69
C GLY A 255 -12.34 -6.16 -21.00
N ASP A 256 -13.18 -6.86 -21.78
CA ASP A 256 -14.33 -7.59 -21.24
C ASP A 256 -13.94 -8.81 -20.38
N THR A 257 -12.69 -9.24 -20.49
CA THR A 257 -12.11 -10.34 -19.70
C THR A 257 -10.81 -9.89 -19.07
N PRO A 258 -10.49 -10.38 -17.87
CA PRO A 258 -9.23 -10.02 -17.19
C PRO A 258 -8.01 -10.27 -18.06
N SER A 259 -7.13 -9.29 -18.17
CA SER A 259 -5.86 -9.40 -18.91
C SER A 259 -4.93 -10.43 -18.26
N ALA A 260 -3.89 -10.85 -18.99
CA ALA A 260 -2.86 -11.73 -18.42
C ALA A 260 -2.17 -11.10 -17.22
N SER A 261 -1.92 -9.79 -17.27
CA SER A 261 -1.32 -9.01 -16.20
C SER A 261 -2.22 -8.93 -14.97
N GLU A 262 -3.50 -8.66 -15.16
CA GLU A 262 -4.50 -8.67 -14.09
C GLU A 262 -4.56 -10.04 -13.41
N ARG A 263 -4.72 -11.12 -14.21
CA ARG A 263 -4.76 -12.51 -13.69
C ARG A 263 -3.51 -12.83 -12.88
N LYS A 264 -2.32 -12.48 -13.39
CA LYS A 264 -1.05 -12.70 -12.70
C LYS A 264 -1.02 -12.00 -11.34
N ILE A 265 -1.37 -10.72 -11.27
CA ILE A 265 -1.35 -9.96 -10.01
C ILE A 265 -2.41 -10.49 -9.03
N LYS A 266 -3.62 -10.78 -9.50
CA LYS A 266 -4.71 -11.27 -8.66
C LYS A 266 -4.51 -12.72 -8.18
N SER A 267 -3.68 -13.52 -8.87
CA SER A 267 -3.34 -14.88 -8.43
C SER A 267 -2.37 -14.92 -7.26
N ILE A 268 -1.58 -13.85 -7.07
CA ILE A 268 -0.62 -13.76 -5.97
C ILE A 268 -1.35 -13.25 -4.73
N ARG A 269 -1.63 -14.17 -3.76
CA ARG A 269 -2.45 -13.87 -2.59
C ARG A 269 -1.71 -13.93 -1.27
N SER A 270 -0.56 -14.60 -1.24
CA SER A 270 0.21 -14.82 -0.03
C SER A 270 1.71 -14.69 -0.29
N TYR A 271 2.42 -14.37 0.75
CA TYR A 271 3.86 -14.42 0.84
C TYR A 271 4.25 -15.73 1.52
N GLU A 272 5.05 -16.54 0.83
CA GLU A 272 5.57 -17.79 1.36
C GLU A 272 6.91 -17.52 2.06
N PHE A 273 6.93 -17.75 3.36
CA PHE A 273 8.13 -17.64 4.17
C PHE A 273 8.72 -19.03 4.39
N SER A 274 10.05 -19.13 4.25
CA SER A 274 10.79 -20.33 4.58
C SER A 274 12.14 -19.94 5.17
N ARG A 275 12.52 -20.54 6.31
CA ARG A 275 13.81 -20.34 6.96
C ARG A 275 14.34 -21.63 7.55
N GLU A 276 15.60 -21.91 7.27
CA GLU A 276 16.35 -23.01 7.89
C GLU A 276 16.85 -22.59 9.27
N LEU A 277 16.70 -23.45 10.24
CA LEU A 277 17.14 -23.31 11.64
C LEU A 277 17.89 -24.56 12.07
N GLY A 278 19.19 -24.61 11.85
CA GLY A 278 19.96 -25.80 12.10
C GLY A 278 19.45 -26.99 11.27
N ASN A 279 18.88 -28.00 11.93
CA ASN A 279 18.29 -29.17 11.28
C ASN A 279 16.78 -29.05 11.08
N SER A 280 16.18 -27.89 11.41
CA SER A 280 14.74 -27.64 11.34
C SER A 280 14.41 -26.60 10.29
N TRP A 281 13.18 -26.62 9.82
CA TRP A 281 12.64 -25.62 8.90
C TRP A 281 11.38 -24.99 9.46
N ILE A 282 11.30 -23.66 9.39
CA ILE A 282 10.05 -22.93 9.59
C ILE A 282 9.50 -22.53 8.24
N LYS A 283 8.24 -22.90 7.97
CA LYS A 283 7.49 -22.50 6.78
C LYS A 283 6.14 -21.99 7.19
N PHE A 284 5.70 -20.87 6.60
CA PHE A 284 4.33 -20.37 6.77
C PHE A 284 3.97 -19.42 5.64
N SER A 285 2.67 -19.15 5.47
CA SER A 285 2.20 -18.16 4.51
C SER A 285 1.30 -17.11 5.17
N VAL A 286 1.49 -15.85 4.77
CA VAL A 286 0.69 -14.70 5.21
C VAL A 286 0.36 -13.80 4.02
N SER A 287 -0.58 -12.88 4.19
CA SER A 287 -1.05 -12.04 3.06
C SER A 287 -0.02 -11.05 2.54
N GLY A 288 1.10 -10.83 3.24
CA GLY A 288 2.19 -9.96 2.80
C GLY A 288 3.48 -10.30 3.51
N ARG A 289 4.56 -9.59 3.20
CA ARG A 289 5.90 -9.91 3.69
C ARG A 289 6.03 -9.56 5.19
N PRO A 290 6.36 -10.54 6.05
CA PRO A 290 6.59 -10.27 7.46
C PRO A 290 7.90 -9.48 7.67
N ARG A 291 7.89 -8.61 8.69
CA ARG A 291 9.06 -7.86 9.14
C ARG A 291 9.69 -8.55 10.32
N GLU A 292 11.00 -8.70 10.26
CA GLU A 292 11.77 -9.21 11.40
C GLU A 292 12.06 -8.07 12.37
N THR A 293 11.71 -8.28 13.63
CA THR A 293 12.07 -7.42 14.74
C THR A 293 12.93 -8.20 15.70
N GLN A 294 13.98 -7.57 16.21
CA GLN A 294 14.79 -8.22 17.24
C GLN A 294 14.05 -8.15 18.57
N SER A 295 13.99 -9.28 19.28
CA SER A 295 13.55 -9.30 20.66
C SER A 295 14.55 -8.58 21.55
N ALA A 296 14.09 -8.09 22.70
CA ALA A 296 14.94 -7.55 23.75
C ALA A 296 15.96 -8.59 24.27
N THR A 297 15.67 -9.87 24.06
CA THR A 297 16.58 -11.00 24.31
C THR A 297 17.09 -11.50 22.95
N GLU A 298 18.39 -11.51 22.72
CA GLU A 298 18.99 -11.97 21.45
C GLU A 298 18.64 -13.43 21.06
N ALA A 299 17.99 -14.17 21.96
CA ALA A 299 17.64 -15.58 21.79
C ALA A 299 16.34 -15.81 21.02
N GLU A 300 15.53 -14.79 20.76
CA GLU A 300 14.22 -14.92 20.11
C GLU A 300 14.15 -14.12 18.82
N THR A 301 13.64 -14.73 17.74
CA THR A 301 13.31 -14.05 16.51
C THR A 301 11.82 -13.82 16.42
N ILE A 302 11.41 -12.60 16.08
CA ILE A 302 10.02 -12.20 15.93
C ILE A 302 9.78 -11.72 14.49
N LEU A 303 8.82 -12.33 13.83
CA LEU A 303 8.37 -11.98 12.49
C LEU A 303 6.93 -11.47 12.59
N THR A 304 6.69 -10.22 12.22
CA THR A 304 5.36 -9.61 12.29
C THR A 304 4.92 -9.14 10.92
N TYR A 305 3.68 -9.44 10.57
CA TYR A 305 2.97 -8.85 9.43
C TYR A 305 1.68 -8.20 9.92
N LYS A 306 1.48 -6.94 9.56
CA LYS A 306 0.26 -6.19 9.86
C LYS A 306 -0.42 -5.79 8.56
N GLU A 307 -1.69 -6.14 8.43
CA GLU A 307 -2.48 -5.76 7.26
C GLU A 307 -2.78 -4.27 7.26
N LEU A 308 -2.48 -3.63 6.13
CA LEU A 308 -2.63 -2.18 5.99
C LEU A 308 -4.09 -1.68 5.98
N GLY A 309 -5.05 -2.57 5.75
CA GLY A 309 -6.45 -2.20 5.66
C GLY A 309 -7.20 -2.28 6.98
N GLN A 310 -7.11 -3.41 7.65
CA GLN A 310 -7.95 -3.74 8.81
C GLN A 310 -7.18 -3.83 10.13
N GLY A 311 -5.87 -3.69 10.07
CA GLY A 311 -5.00 -3.77 11.23
C GLY A 311 -4.86 -5.18 11.82
N ASN A 312 -5.33 -6.22 11.09
CA ASN A 312 -5.10 -7.60 11.52
C ASN A 312 -3.61 -7.87 11.56
N THR A 313 -3.16 -8.50 12.63
CA THR A 313 -1.74 -8.76 12.88
C THR A 313 -1.50 -10.26 12.88
N TYR A 314 -0.41 -10.67 12.25
CA TYR A 314 0.13 -12.02 12.29
C TYR A 314 1.55 -11.95 12.85
N GLU A 315 1.85 -12.80 13.78
CA GLU A 315 3.15 -12.84 14.46
C GLU A 315 3.64 -14.28 14.55
N ILE A 316 4.88 -14.49 14.19
CA ILE A 316 5.60 -15.74 14.40
C ILE A 316 6.81 -15.41 15.26
N ARG A 317 6.93 -16.08 16.40
CA ARG A 317 8.12 -16.04 17.25
C ARG A 317 8.72 -17.44 17.31
N TYR A 318 10.03 -17.53 17.31
CA TYR A 318 10.70 -18.81 17.51
C TYR A 318 12.00 -18.63 18.27
N PHE A 319 12.33 -19.64 19.07
CA PHE A 319 13.49 -19.68 19.94
C PHE A 319 13.87 -21.14 20.27
N GLU A 320 15.06 -21.34 20.79
CA GLU A 320 15.53 -22.66 21.23
C GLU A 320 14.65 -23.20 22.37
N ARG A 321 14.32 -24.49 22.30
CA ARG A 321 13.47 -25.15 23.29
C ARG A 321 14.23 -25.41 24.58
N ASP A 322 13.67 -25.01 25.72
CA ASP A 322 14.01 -25.56 27.03
C ASP A 322 13.32 -26.92 27.18
N THR A 323 14.09 -28.00 27.10
CA THR A 323 13.57 -29.37 27.18
C THR A 323 13.05 -29.75 28.56
N SER A 324 13.29 -28.93 29.59
CA SER A 324 12.71 -29.11 30.92
C SER A 324 11.24 -28.73 31.00
N LEU A 325 10.74 -27.95 30.01
CA LEU A 325 9.37 -27.49 29.96
C LEU A 325 8.51 -28.33 29.02
N SER A 326 7.34 -28.70 29.50
CA SER A 326 6.30 -29.38 28.72
C SER A 326 5.53 -28.38 27.84
N LEU A 327 4.78 -28.90 26.88
CA LEU A 327 3.89 -28.09 26.04
C LEU A 327 2.82 -27.36 26.87
N LEU A 328 2.34 -27.95 27.96
CA LEU A 328 1.40 -27.28 28.85
C LEU A 328 2.03 -26.10 29.57
N GLU A 329 3.24 -26.23 30.10
CA GLU A 329 3.96 -25.13 30.75
C GLU A 329 4.28 -24.01 29.79
N TYR A 330 4.68 -24.33 28.55
CA TYR A 330 4.80 -23.31 27.49
C TYR A 330 3.48 -22.59 27.22
N SER A 331 2.35 -23.31 27.25
CA SER A 331 1.03 -22.71 27.04
C SER A 331 0.67 -21.71 28.13
N GLU A 332 0.95 -22.06 29.38
CA GLU A 332 0.69 -21.20 30.54
C GLU A 332 1.58 -19.94 30.55
N ILE A 333 2.81 -20.05 30.04
CA ILE A 333 3.77 -18.94 29.97
C ILE A 333 3.47 -18.01 28.79
N LEU A 334 3.16 -18.56 27.60
CA LEU A 334 3.17 -17.84 26.34
C LEU A 334 1.78 -17.42 25.84
N ILE A 335 0.72 -18.07 26.31
CA ILE A 335 -0.66 -17.67 26.03
C ILE A 335 -1.13 -16.84 27.23
N ALA A 336 -1.50 -15.57 26.96
CA ALA A 336 -1.92 -14.66 28.03
C ALA A 336 -3.04 -15.25 28.90
N SER A 337 -2.92 -15.12 30.20
CA SER A 337 -3.87 -15.64 31.20
C SER A 337 -4.82 -14.55 31.70
N PRO A 338 -6.11 -14.79 31.91
CA PRO A 338 -6.78 -16.08 31.69
C PRO A 338 -7.10 -16.29 30.20
N PRO A 339 -7.00 -17.53 29.69
CA PRO A 339 -7.45 -17.84 28.35
C PRO A 339 -8.98 -17.68 28.27
N GLN A 340 -9.46 -17.12 27.15
CA GLN A 340 -10.90 -16.98 26.86
C GLN A 340 -11.58 -18.33 26.59
N SER A 341 -10.79 -19.36 26.29
CA SER A 341 -11.26 -20.75 26.09
C SER A 341 -10.22 -21.74 26.60
N PRO A 342 -10.62 -22.99 26.91
CA PRO A 342 -9.66 -24.05 27.22
C PRO A 342 -8.64 -24.23 26.11
N TYR A 343 -7.40 -24.56 26.48
CA TYR A 343 -6.38 -24.93 25.51
C TYR A 343 -6.79 -26.18 24.73
N VAL A 344 -6.52 -26.13 23.42
CA VAL A 344 -6.71 -27.27 22.54
C VAL A 344 -5.35 -27.86 22.23
N PHE A 345 -5.14 -29.13 22.51
CA PHE A 345 -3.93 -29.87 22.21
C PHE A 345 -4.15 -30.75 20.98
N GLY A 346 -3.13 -30.95 20.19
CA GLY A 346 -3.18 -31.80 19.00
C GLY A 346 -1.78 -32.16 18.51
N VAL A 347 -1.77 -32.97 17.46
CA VAL A 347 -0.57 -33.40 16.75
C VAL A 347 -0.82 -33.12 15.26
N LEU A 348 0.12 -32.54 14.56
CA LEU A 348 0.09 -32.34 13.11
C LEU A 348 0.40 -33.67 12.39
N ASP A 349 0.17 -33.71 11.09
CA ASP A 349 0.38 -34.91 10.27
C ASP A 349 1.85 -35.37 10.25
N ASP A 350 2.80 -34.49 10.49
CA ASP A 350 4.24 -34.74 10.61
C ASP A 350 4.68 -35.20 12.01
N GLY A 351 3.76 -35.30 12.95
CA GLY A 351 4.02 -35.68 14.34
C GLY A 351 4.35 -34.51 15.28
N THR A 352 4.41 -33.27 14.79
CA THR A 352 4.66 -32.09 15.61
C THR A 352 3.52 -31.86 16.61
N GLU A 353 3.83 -31.79 17.88
CA GLU A 353 2.84 -31.46 18.91
C GLU A 353 2.51 -29.96 18.93
N PHE A 354 1.25 -29.64 19.14
CA PHE A 354 0.83 -28.24 19.30
C PHE A 354 -0.20 -28.05 20.41
N THR A 355 -0.23 -26.84 20.92
CA THR A 355 -1.36 -26.32 21.70
C THR A 355 -1.88 -25.03 21.08
N GLN A 356 -3.16 -24.76 21.28
CA GLN A 356 -3.79 -23.53 20.78
C GLN A 356 -4.77 -22.97 21.80
N GLY A 357 -4.77 -21.65 21.95
CA GLY A 357 -5.67 -20.93 22.84
C GLY A 357 -6.09 -19.56 22.32
N LEU A 358 -7.21 -19.06 22.84
CA LEU A 358 -7.73 -17.73 22.58
C LEU A 358 -7.53 -16.86 23.82
N SER A 359 -6.97 -15.68 23.68
CA SER A 359 -6.76 -14.71 24.75
C SER A 359 -7.17 -13.32 24.33
N ASP A 360 -7.34 -12.40 25.31
CA ASP A 360 -7.46 -10.99 25.04
C ASP A 360 -6.09 -10.38 24.74
N ALA A 361 -6.01 -9.57 23.69
CA ALA A 361 -4.82 -8.84 23.31
C ALA A 361 -5.15 -7.35 23.24
N TYR A 362 -5.21 -6.67 24.40
CA TYR A 362 -5.42 -5.22 24.41
C TYR A 362 -4.18 -4.49 23.84
N PRO A 363 -4.35 -3.51 22.97
CA PRO A 363 -5.61 -2.93 22.41
C PRO A 363 -6.12 -3.63 21.14
N GLU A 364 -5.55 -4.76 20.74
CA GLU A 364 -5.78 -5.41 19.43
C GLU A 364 -7.01 -6.33 19.40
N GLY A 365 -7.74 -6.46 20.49
CA GLY A 365 -8.91 -7.33 20.58
C GLY A 365 -8.56 -8.77 20.94
N LEU A 366 -9.16 -9.75 20.28
CA LEU A 366 -8.89 -11.17 20.53
C LEU A 366 -7.64 -11.62 19.77
N LYS A 367 -6.88 -12.52 20.40
CA LYS A 367 -5.67 -13.12 19.86
C LYS A 367 -5.74 -14.64 19.91
N TRP A 368 -5.70 -15.30 18.76
CA TRP A 368 -5.42 -16.71 18.67
C TRP A 368 -3.92 -16.95 18.71
N THR A 369 -3.48 -17.87 19.54
CA THR A 369 -2.08 -18.30 19.64
C THR A 369 -1.99 -19.81 19.51
N ARG A 370 -1.11 -20.30 18.63
CA ARG A 370 -0.72 -21.70 18.52
C ARG A 370 0.77 -21.81 18.83
N ILE A 371 1.12 -22.78 19.68
CA ILE A 371 2.49 -23.12 20.02
C ILE A 371 2.78 -24.49 19.43
N LEU A 372 3.85 -24.60 18.67
CA LEU A 372 4.40 -25.84 18.14
C LEU A 372 5.75 -26.08 18.79
N ILE A 373 6.04 -27.33 19.12
CA ILE A 373 7.34 -27.74 19.65
C ILE A 373 7.87 -28.94 18.87
N ASN A 374 9.15 -28.91 18.58
CA ASN A 374 9.91 -30.09 18.16
C ASN A 374 11.05 -30.35 19.16
N GLU A 375 12.04 -31.16 18.81
CA GLU A 375 13.16 -31.49 19.70
C GLU A 375 14.02 -30.28 20.06
N THR A 376 14.14 -29.29 19.17
CA THR A 376 15.13 -28.20 19.28
C THR A 376 14.49 -26.82 19.45
N TYR A 377 13.29 -26.58 18.87
CA TYR A 377 12.69 -25.25 18.79
C TYR A 377 11.28 -25.21 19.32
N VAL A 378 10.91 -24.04 19.82
CA VAL A 378 9.53 -23.61 20.09
C VAL A 378 9.16 -22.56 19.04
N LEU A 379 8.03 -22.76 18.37
CA LEU A 379 7.44 -21.79 17.47
C LEU A 379 6.09 -21.34 18.02
N VAL A 380 5.93 -20.04 18.21
CA VAL A 380 4.70 -19.41 18.67
C VAL A 380 4.12 -18.60 17.51
N ALA A 381 3.02 -19.08 16.99
CA ALA A 381 2.28 -18.39 15.94
C ALA A 381 1.05 -17.72 16.54
N SER A 382 0.81 -16.47 16.23
CA SER A 382 -0.38 -15.79 16.69
C SER A 382 -1.00 -14.88 15.62
N CYS A 383 -2.31 -14.70 15.71
CA CYS A 383 -3.01 -13.70 14.92
C CYS A 383 -4.06 -12.99 15.78
N SER A 384 -4.20 -11.68 15.55
CA SER A 384 -5.16 -10.82 16.24
C SER A 384 -5.85 -9.90 15.25
N GLY A 385 -7.05 -9.47 15.60
CA GLY A 385 -7.86 -8.58 14.77
C GLY A 385 -9.27 -8.40 15.30
N GLY A 386 -10.08 -7.65 14.56
CA GLY A 386 -11.47 -7.42 14.90
C GLY A 386 -12.35 -8.68 14.78
N ASN A 387 -13.57 -8.62 15.34
CA ASN A 387 -14.51 -9.74 15.39
C ASN A 387 -14.75 -10.41 14.02
N LYS A 388 -14.81 -9.61 12.95
CA LYS A 388 -15.02 -10.15 11.60
C LYS A 388 -13.85 -11.01 11.14
N PHE A 389 -12.61 -10.60 11.42
CA PHE A 389 -11.41 -11.38 11.13
C PHE A 389 -11.37 -12.65 11.96
N MET A 390 -11.59 -12.53 13.28
CA MET A 390 -11.49 -13.64 14.22
C MET A 390 -12.54 -14.73 13.98
N ASN A 391 -13.71 -14.35 13.44
CA ASN A 391 -14.80 -15.29 13.09
C ASN A 391 -14.74 -15.78 11.63
N SER A 392 -13.76 -15.31 10.84
CA SER A 392 -13.55 -15.79 9.47
C SER A 392 -12.72 -17.09 9.45
N ASP A 393 -12.51 -17.65 8.25
CA ASP A 393 -11.62 -18.81 8.07
C ASP A 393 -10.13 -18.43 8.02
N ARG A 394 -9.80 -17.14 8.07
CA ARG A 394 -8.43 -16.62 7.90
C ARG A 394 -7.47 -17.05 9.01
N PRO A 395 -7.84 -16.96 10.31
CA PRO A 395 -6.99 -17.50 11.38
C PRO A 395 -6.72 -18.99 11.20
N ARG A 396 -7.75 -19.79 10.86
CA ARG A 396 -7.58 -21.23 10.61
C ARG A 396 -6.65 -21.51 9.45
N ARG A 397 -6.79 -20.79 8.32
CA ARG A 397 -5.90 -20.93 7.15
C ARG A 397 -4.46 -20.57 7.50
N PHE A 398 -4.25 -19.52 8.29
CA PHE A 398 -2.92 -19.14 8.75
C PHE A 398 -2.26 -20.28 9.53
N PHE A 399 -2.91 -20.79 10.55
CA PHE A 399 -2.35 -21.87 11.39
C PHE A 399 -2.13 -23.19 10.63
N ASN A 400 -2.99 -23.51 9.67
CA ASN A 400 -2.86 -24.75 8.89
C ASN A 400 -1.70 -24.70 7.88
N ASN A 401 -1.14 -23.53 7.62
CA ASN A 401 -0.01 -23.35 6.72
C ASN A 401 1.33 -23.20 7.46
N ILE A 402 1.34 -23.42 8.79
CA ILE A 402 2.55 -23.31 9.59
C ILE A 402 3.14 -24.69 9.78
N LEU A 403 4.41 -24.82 9.45
CA LEU A 403 5.21 -26.05 9.62
C LEU A 403 6.46 -25.73 10.43
N LEU A 404 6.81 -26.63 11.33
CA LEU A 404 8.07 -26.68 12.08
C LEU A 404 8.66 -28.09 11.89
N GLU A 405 9.38 -28.26 10.78
CA GLU A 405 9.99 -29.55 10.38
C GLU A 405 11.35 -29.74 11.02
#